data_c2523ac5ee01cb946e7abb7c27eb0b66
#
_entry.id   c2523ac5ee01cb946e7abb7c27eb0b66
#
_cell.length_a   1.000
_cell.length_b   1.000
_cell.length_c   1.000
_cell.angle_alpha   90.00
_cell.angle_beta   90.00
_cell.angle_gamma   90.00
#
_symmetry.space_group_name_H-M   'P 1'
#
loop_
_entity.id
_entity.type
_entity.pdbx_description
1 polymer ?
#
loop_
_entity_poly.entity_id
_entity_poly.type
_entity_poly.pdbx_seq_one_letter_code
_entity_poly.pdbx_strand_id
1 'polypeptide(L)'
;MANTSVAVDTLEQHFAAVIAAMENRFTSHEFFLRLAHDHQSDYVAGLAACAESGMPFRDLHHALVQRLKALDGKLITLRNSSYPSRDIFGTPSHSGLWKKL
;
A
#
# COMPACT_ATOMS: atom_id res chain seq x y z
N MET A 1 11.87 5.28 -20.09
CA MET A 1 11.41 4.09 -19.37
C MET A 1 10.97 4.48 -17.96
N ALA A 2 9.82 4.04 -17.55
CA ALA A 2 9.33 4.33 -16.20
C ALA A 2 10.21 3.62 -15.17
N ASN A 3 10.53 4.31 -14.06
CA ASN A 3 11.32 3.74 -12.98
C ASN A 3 10.39 3.44 -11.80
N THR A 4 10.06 2.16 -11.63
CA THR A 4 9.16 1.70 -10.56
C THR A 4 9.69 2.07 -9.18
N SER A 5 11.00 1.97 -8.94
CA SER A 5 11.61 2.31 -7.65
C SER A 5 11.40 3.77 -7.30
N VAL A 6 11.55 4.68 -8.26
CA VAL A 6 11.34 6.12 -8.03
C VAL A 6 9.88 6.40 -7.70
N ALA A 7 8.94 5.78 -8.44
CA ALA A 7 7.51 5.96 -8.20
C ALA A 7 7.10 5.42 -6.83
N VAL A 8 7.64 4.27 -6.42
CA VAL A 8 7.39 3.67 -5.11
C VAL A 8 7.99 4.52 -4.00
N ASP A 9 9.22 5.04 -4.19
CA ASP A 9 9.85 5.95 -3.22
C ASP A 9 9.00 7.19 -2.99
N THR A 10 8.43 7.75 -4.07
CA THR A 10 7.55 8.92 -3.98
C THR A 10 6.32 8.61 -3.13
N LEU A 11 5.69 7.46 -3.35
CA LEU A 11 4.53 7.04 -2.56
C LEU A 11 4.92 6.76 -1.11
N GLU A 12 6.08 6.17 -0.87
CA GLU A 12 6.55 5.84 0.47
C GLU A 12 6.71 7.09 1.35
N GLN A 13 7.02 8.24 0.75
CA GLN A 13 7.13 9.52 1.47
C GLN A 13 5.82 9.90 2.16
N HIS A 14 4.69 9.38 1.69
CA HIS A 14 3.37 9.66 2.25
C HIS A 14 2.93 8.65 3.30
N PHE A 15 3.66 7.55 3.49
CA PHE A 15 3.24 6.44 4.34
C PHE A 15 2.98 6.87 5.78
N ALA A 16 3.88 7.62 6.38
CA ALA A 16 3.72 8.04 7.78
C ALA A 16 2.46 8.88 7.99
N ALA A 17 2.18 9.82 7.08
CA ALA A 17 1.00 10.67 7.16
C ALA A 17 -0.29 9.88 6.94
N VAL A 18 -0.28 8.93 5.99
CA VAL A 18 -1.45 8.07 5.73
C VAL A 18 -1.72 7.17 6.94
N ILE A 19 -0.69 6.55 7.50
CA ILE A 19 -0.82 5.71 8.69
C ILE A 19 -1.40 6.52 9.86
N ALA A 20 -0.92 7.75 10.04
CA ALA A 20 -1.42 8.62 11.12
C ALA A 20 -2.91 8.91 10.97
N ALA A 21 -3.43 8.95 9.75
CA ALA A 21 -4.85 9.20 9.45
C ALA A 21 -5.71 7.93 9.48
N MET A 22 -5.10 6.75 9.54
CA MET A 22 -5.82 5.47 9.56
C MET A 22 -6.38 5.17 10.95
N GLU A 23 -7.33 4.24 11.02
CA GLU A 23 -7.77 3.65 12.28
C GLU A 23 -6.60 2.96 12.99
N ASN A 24 -6.75 2.69 14.29
CA ASN A 24 -5.70 2.04 15.09
C ASN A 24 -5.29 0.67 14.51
N ARG A 25 -6.26 -0.04 13.91
CA ARG A 25 -6.01 -1.28 13.16
C ARG A 25 -6.51 -1.09 11.75
N PHE A 26 -5.75 -1.59 10.78
CA PHE A 26 -6.13 -1.50 9.36
C PHE A 26 -5.48 -2.62 8.57
N THR A 27 -6.10 -2.98 7.44
CA THR A 27 -5.52 -3.95 6.52
C THR A 27 -4.65 -3.25 5.49
N SER A 28 -3.75 -4.01 4.84
CA SER A 28 -2.95 -3.47 3.74
C SER A 28 -3.85 -2.92 2.63
N HIS A 29 -4.97 -3.59 2.32
CA HIS A 29 -5.92 -3.13 1.31
C HIS A 29 -6.54 -1.78 1.68
N GLU A 30 -6.93 -1.60 2.93
CA GLU A 30 -7.45 -0.32 3.41
C GLU A 30 -6.39 0.79 3.32
N PHE A 31 -5.15 0.45 3.62
CA PHE A 31 -4.03 1.37 3.49
C PHE A 31 -3.85 1.82 2.03
N PHE A 32 -3.89 0.88 1.08
CA PHE A 32 -3.75 1.22 -0.34
C PHE A 32 -4.89 2.13 -0.81
N LEU A 33 -6.12 1.86 -0.39
CA LEU A 33 -7.26 2.73 -0.73
C LEU A 33 -7.05 4.15 -0.22
N ARG A 34 -6.60 4.30 1.01
CA ARG A 34 -6.36 5.61 1.60
C ARG A 34 -5.21 6.34 0.92
N LEU A 35 -4.13 5.62 0.63
CA LEU A 35 -2.98 6.16 -0.09
C LEU A 35 -3.41 6.65 -1.47
N ALA A 36 -4.16 5.84 -2.21
CA ALA A 36 -4.65 6.19 -3.54
C ALA A 36 -5.59 7.40 -3.49
N HIS A 37 -6.46 7.47 -2.50
CA HIS A 37 -7.40 8.57 -2.34
C HIS A 37 -6.69 9.88 -2.01
N ASP A 38 -5.74 9.85 -1.07
CA ASP A 38 -5.11 11.07 -0.58
C ASP A 38 -3.96 11.56 -1.48
N HIS A 39 -3.38 10.67 -2.30
CA HIS A 39 -2.23 10.97 -3.15
C HIS A 39 -2.42 10.41 -4.55
N GLN A 40 -3.51 10.84 -5.20
CA GLN A 40 -3.99 10.24 -6.45
C GLN A 40 -2.98 10.35 -7.60
N SER A 41 -2.36 11.52 -7.78
CA SER A 41 -1.41 11.71 -8.87
C SER A 41 -0.18 10.81 -8.73
N ASP A 42 0.35 10.70 -7.52
CA ASP A 42 1.51 9.85 -7.25
C ASP A 42 1.14 8.37 -7.39
N TYR A 43 -0.10 8.01 -7.00
CA TYR A 43 -0.58 6.64 -7.15
C TYR A 43 -0.74 6.26 -8.62
N VAL A 44 -1.31 7.15 -9.43
CA VAL A 44 -1.45 6.94 -10.88
C VAL A 44 -0.08 6.82 -11.53
N ALA A 45 0.88 7.66 -11.14
CA ALA A 45 2.25 7.55 -11.64
C ALA A 45 2.89 6.20 -11.29
N GLY A 46 2.61 5.69 -10.10
CA GLY A 46 3.06 4.35 -9.69
C GLY A 46 2.47 3.26 -10.55
N LEU A 47 1.17 3.33 -10.84
CA LEU A 47 0.51 2.38 -11.74
C LEU A 47 1.09 2.45 -13.15
N ALA A 48 1.34 3.67 -13.66
CA ALA A 48 1.92 3.86 -14.98
C ALA A 48 3.32 3.24 -15.07
N ALA A 49 4.11 3.34 -14.01
CA ALA A 49 5.44 2.74 -13.94
C ALA A 49 5.40 1.22 -14.00
N CYS A 50 4.29 0.60 -13.61
CA CYS A 50 4.09 -0.85 -13.61
C CYS A 50 3.28 -1.34 -14.82
N ALA A 51 2.84 -0.45 -15.71
CA ALA A 51 1.85 -0.77 -16.75
C ALA A 51 2.34 -1.82 -17.75
N GLU A 52 3.64 -1.87 -18.04
CA GLU A 52 4.21 -2.79 -19.03
C GLU A 52 4.01 -4.26 -18.67
N SER A 53 3.87 -4.58 -17.38
CA SER A 53 3.66 -5.96 -16.93
C SER A 53 2.29 -6.51 -17.30
N GLY A 54 1.34 -5.62 -17.64
CA GLY A 54 -0.06 -5.99 -17.85
C GLY A 54 -0.86 -6.14 -16.56
N MET A 55 -0.20 -6.07 -15.39
CA MET A 55 -0.85 -6.22 -14.07
C MET A 55 -0.37 -5.09 -13.14
N PRO A 56 -0.63 -3.82 -13.50
CA PRO A 56 -0.05 -2.69 -12.74
C PRO A 56 -0.49 -2.63 -11.28
N PHE A 57 -1.75 -2.94 -10.98
CA PHE A 57 -2.22 -2.92 -9.58
C PHE A 57 -1.51 -3.99 -8.75
N ARG A 58 -1.42 -5.21 -9.27
CA ARG A 58 -0.72 -6.29 -8.56
C ARG A 58 0.73 -5.93 -8.27
N ASP A 59 1.44 -5.45 -9.26
CA ASP A 59 2.88 -5.19 -9.15
C ASP A 59 3.15 -3.97 -8.27
N LEU A 60 2.34 -2.92 -8.39
CA LEU A 60 2.47 -1.75 -7.52
C LEU A 60 2.18 -2.12 -6.06
N HIS A 61 1.07 -2.83 -5.81
CA HIS A 61 0.69 -3.20 -4.44
C HIS A 61 1.71 -4.15 -3.82
N HIS A 62 2.30 -5.06 -4.61
CA HIS A 62 3.37 -5.91 -4.12
C HIS A 62 4.58 -5.08 -3.65
N ALA A 63 4.99 -4.10 -4.45
CA ALA A 63 6.10 -3.21 -4.09
C ALA A 63 5.76 -2.38 -2.85
N LEU A 64 4.54 -1.85 -2.76
CA LEU A 64 4.11 -1.05 -1.62
C LEU A 64 4.05 -1.88 -0.34
N VAL A 65 3.60 -3.13 -0.42
CA VAL A 65 3.55 -4.03 0.74
C VAL A 65 4.95 -4.31 1.28
N GLN A 66 5.95 -4.44 0.41
CA GLN A 66 7.34 -4.63 0.86
C GLN A 66 7.83 -3.42 1.66
N ARG A 67 7.48 -2.21 1.22
CA ARG A 67 7.82 -0.97 1.93
C ARG A 67 7.04 -0.83 3.24
N LEU A 68 5.78 -1.28 3.26
CA LEU A 68 4.96 -1.29 4.47
C LEU A 68 5.53 -2.25 5.51
N LYS A 69 5.96 -3.44 5.09
CA LYS A 69 6.59 -4.43 5.96
C LYS A 69 7.87 -3.90 6.62
N ALA A 70 8.60 -3.03 5.93
CA ALA A 70 9.81 -2.42 6.48
C ALA A 70 9.52 -1.51 7.67
N LEU A 71 8.27 -1.08 7.87
CA LEU A 71 7.85 -0.26 8.99
C LEU A 71 7.38 -1.07 10.19
N ASP A 72 7.34 -2.42 10.07
CA ASP A 72 6.97 -3.30 11.18
C ASP A 72 7.97 -3.13 12.33
N GLY A 73 7.46 -2.86 13.51
CA GLY A 73 8.28 -2.56 14.69
C GLY A 73 8.71 -1.09 14.79
N LYS A 74 8.38 -0.25 13.80
CA LYS A 74 8.72 1.19 13.78
C LYS A 74 7.49 2.06 13.93
N LEU A 75 6.60 2.04 12.96
CA LEU A 75 5.33 2.80 12.99
C LEU A 75 4.13 1.92 13.21
N ILE A 76 4.23 0.66 12.83
CA ILE A 76 3.14 -0.32 12.87
C ILE A 76 3.69 -1.66 13.32
N THR A 77 2.78 -2.59 13.67
CA THR A 77 3.14 -3.98 13.95
C THR A 77 2.14 -4.91 13.27
N LEU A 78 2.65 -5.99 12.69
CA LEU A 78 1.82 -6.98 12.02
C LEU A 78 1.08 -7.83 13.07
N ARG A 79 -0.26 -7.89 12.94
CA ARG A 79 -1.12 -8.66 13.85
C ARG A 79 -1.57 -9.97 13.23
N ASN A 80 -1.73 -10.00 11.91
CA ASN A 80 -2.14 -11.20 11.18
C ASN A 80 -1.65 -11.05 9.74
N SER A 81 -0.95 -12.07 9.23
CA SER A 81 -0.38 -12.01 7.88
C SER A 81 -1.39 -12.34 6.78
N SER A 82 -2.55 -12.88 7.13
CA SER A 82 -3.58 -13.28 6.16
C SER A 82 -4.98 -13.04 6.72
N TYR A 83 -5.31 -11.76 6.90
CA TYR A 83 -6.60 -11.32 7.44
C TYR A 83 -7.60 -11.12 6.31
N PRO A 84 -8.85 -11.62 6.44
CA PRO A 84 -9.88 -11.41 5.42
C PRO A 84 -10.13 -9.92 5.19
N SER A 85 -10.07 -9.49 3.93
CA SER A 85 -10.33 -8.11 3.56
C SER A 85 -10.82 -8.05 2.12
N ARG A 86 -11.15 -6.86 1.64
CA ARG A 86 -11.48 -6.64 0.23
C ARG A 86 -10.36 -5.85 -0.41
N ASP A 87 -9.97 -6.25 -1.63
CA ASP A 87 -8.99 -5.48 -2.38
C ASP A 87 -9.60 -4.15 -2.87
N ILE A 88 -8.82 -3.34 -3.58
CA ILE A 88 -9.30 -2.02 -4.01
C ILE A 88 -10.46 -2.08 -5.00
N PHE A 89 -10.70 -3.24 -5.61
CA PHE A 89 -11.84 -3.47 -6.51
C PHE A 89 -13.06 -4.01 -5.78
N GLY A 90 -12.97 -4.21 -4.45
CA GLY A 90 -14.05 -4.74 -3.65
C GLY A 90 -14.14 -6.26 -3.68
N THR A 91 -13.17 -6.95 -4.27
CA THR A 91 -13.15 -8.41 -4.35
C THR A 91 -12.66 -9.00 -3.02
N PRO A 92 -13.38 -10.01 -2.46
CA PRO A 92 -12.90 -10.70 -1.25
C PRO A 92 -11.52 -11.30 -1.44
N SER A 93 -10.63 -11.04 -0.49
CA SER A 93 -9.25 -11.48 -0.53
C SER A 93 -8.69 -11.53 0.89
N HIS A 94 -7.37 -11.59 1.02
CA HIS A 94 -6.67 -11.57 2.30
C HIS A 94 -5.49 -10.60 2.20
N SER A 95 -5.17 -9.93 3.30
CA SER A 95 -3.99 -9.08 3.39
C SER A 95 -3.52 -8.98 4.83
N GLY A 96 -2.39 -8.32 5.06
CA GLY A 96 -1.89 -8.10 6.40
C GLY A 96 -2.83 -7.23 7.23
N LEU A 97 -3.04 -7.59 8.49
CA LEU A 97 -3.70 -6.73 9.47
C LEU A 97 -2.62 -6.08 10.32
N TRP A 98 -2.64 -4.76 10.38
CA TRP A 98 -1.63 -3.94 11.05
C TRP A 98 -2.25 -3.18 12.20
N LYS A 99 -1.42 -2.89 13.19
CA LYS A 99 -1.79 -2.02 14.32
C LYS A 99 -0.78 -0.89 14.42
N LYS A 100 -1.25 0.34 14.67
CA LYS A 100 -0.36 1.47 14.94
C LYS A 100 0.39 1.26 16.26
N LEU A 101 1.65 1.61 16.25
CA LEU A 101 2.48 1.60 17.45
C LEU A 101 2.31 2.88 18.26
#